data_8ae947c6dbc005146db506d53d525ff6
#
_entry.id   8ae947c6dbc005146db506d53d525ff6
#
_cell.length_a   1.000
_cell.length_b   1.000
_cell.length_c   1.000
_cell.angle_alpha   90.00
_cell.angle_beta   90.00
_cell.angle_gamma   90.00
#
_symmetry.space_group_name_H-M   'P 1'
#
loop_
_entity.id
_entity.type
_entity.pdbx_description
1 polymer ?
#
loop_
_entity_poly.entity_id
_entity_poly.type
_entity_poly.pdbx_seq_one_letter_code
_entity_poly.pdbx_strand_id
1 'polypeptide(L)'
;TQLYPDAKPTIGPPIEHGFYYDFFMQPVGDEELKKIENKMKEIMKENLPIIREEHSNISLRKMFGENKFKIEIMDDKIGQEVGSTAYRQGEFVDLCRGPHVEFTSQLRWFKLTSSSQAYWRADSKRESLTRIYGMCYATKEGLRNREKQIQEAAKRDHKKIGREMELYMIDEMIGKGLPVWLPNGEILKSSIEEFALKTEEEYGYQRVTTPVLGKKQLFEASGHL
;
A
#
# COMPACT_ATOMS: atom_id res chain seq x y z
N THR A 1 0.20 -6.37 19.04
CA THR A 1 -0.57 -6.71 20.25
C THR A 1 0.27 -6.61 21.53
N GLN A 2 1.51 -7.13 21.61
CA GLN A 2 2.35 -7.05 22.84
C GLN A 2 2.57 -5.62 23.35
N LEU A 3 2.80 -4.64 22.45
CA LEU A 3 2.96 -3.22 22.83
C LEU A 3 1.62 -2.50 23.01
N TYR A 4 0.59 -2.97 22.33
CA TYR A 4 -0.74 -2.36 22.30
C TYR A 4 -1.79 -3.48 22.50
N PRO A 5 -2.08 -3.88 23.74
CA PRO A 5 -3.00 -4.99 24.02
C PRO A 5 -4.41 -4.78 23.47
N ASP A 6 -4.88 -3.54 23.47
CA ASP A 6 -6.22 -3.18 22.98
C ASP A 6 -6.31 -3.07 21.45
N ALA A 7 -5.17 -3.09 20.75
CA ALA A 7 -5.14 -3.03 19.29
C ALA A 7 -5.77 -4.28 18.68
N LYS A 8 -6.77 -4.10 17.81
CA LYS A 8 -7.41 -5.20 17.09
C LYS A 8 -6.84 -5.33 15.70
N PRO A 9 -6.09 -6.39 15.39
CA PRO A 9 -5.59 -6.65 14.04
C PRO A 9 -6.78 -6.94 13.10
N THR A 10 -6.75 -6.36 11.90
CA THR A 10 -7.83 -6.53 10.93
C THR A 10 -7.37 -7.32 9.71
N ILE A 11 -6.70 -6.70 8.75
CA ILE A 11 -6.20 -7.35 7.53
C ILE A 11 -4.85 -6.77 7.12
N GLY A 12 -3.99 -7.62 6.53
CA GLY A 12 -2.64 -7.23 6.09
C GLY A 12 -2.19 -7.99 4.85
N PRO A 13 -2.60 -7.56 3.64
CA PRO A 13 -2.13 -8.19 2.42
C PRO A 13 -0.70 -7.78 2.06
N PRO A 14 0.02 -8.61 1.29
CA PRO A 14 1.24 -8.18 0.60
C PRO A 14 0.89 -7.16 -0.49
N ILE A 15 1.83 -6.28 -0.78
CA ILE A 15 1.82 -5.34 -1.90
C ILE A 15 3.09 -5.52 -2.72
N GLU A 16 3.18 -4.90 -3.91
CA GLU A 16 4.28 -5.09 -4.86
C GLU A 16 5.67 -4.94 -4.23
N HIS A 17 5.83 -4.00 -3.29
CA HIS A 17 7.13 -3.71 -2.69
C HIS A 17 7.15 -3.83 -1.17
N GLY A 18 6.32 -4.70 -0.61
CA GLY A 18 6.26 -4.90 0.83
C GLY A 18 4.91 -5.43 1.31
N PHE A 19 4.45 -4.90 2.40
CA PHE A 19 3.18 -5.25 3.01
C PHE A 19 2.60 -4.05 3.76
N TYR A 20 1.33 -4.11 4.07
CA TYR A 20 0.76 -3.29 5.13
C TYR A 20 -0.08 -4.16 6.06
N TYR A 21 -0.36 -3.65 7.24
CA TYR A 21 -1.30 -4.25 8.15
C TYR A 21 -2.15 -3.17 8.82
N ASP A 22 -3.47 -3.37 8.82
CA ASP A 22 -4.44 -2.46 9.41
C ASP A 22 -4.81 -2.90 10.83
N PHE A 23 -4.78 -1.95 11.74
CA PHE A 23 -5.15 -2.13 13.13
C PHE A 23 -6.23 -1.14 13.54
N PHE A 24 -7.23 -1.61 14.26
CA PHE A 24 -8.12 -0.71 14.98
C PHE A 24 -7.43 -0.31 16.28
N MET A 25 -6.77 0.84 16.25
CA MET A 25 -6.01 1.44 17.36
C MET A 25 -5.79 2.93 17.10
N GLN A 26 -5.26 3.62 18.10
CA GLN A 26 -4.86 5.02 17.93
C GLN A 26 -3.76 5.18 16.87
N PRO A 27 -3.72 6.32 16.15
CA PRO A 27 -2.66 6.61 15.21
C PRO A 27 -1.27 6.52 15.86
N VAL A 28 -0.30 6.02 15.11
CA VAL A 28 1.10 5.91 15.55
C VAL A 28 1.98 6.85 14.74
N GLY A 29 2.89 7.55 15.42
CA GLY A 29 3.89 8.41 14.81
C GLY A 29 5.22 7.67 14.56
N ASP A 30 6.22 8.42 14.11
CA ASP A 30 7.54 7.85 13.76
C ASP A 30 8.27 7.22 14.96
N GLU A 31 8.08 7.75 16.17
CA GLU A 31 8.68 7.19 17.37
C GLU A 31 8.04 5.86 17.75
N GLU A 32 6.72 5.77 17.66
CA GLU A 32 5.98 4.54 17.89
C GLU A 32 6.32 3.48 16.84
N LEU A 33 6.46 3.86 15.57
CA LEU A 33 6.91 2.94 14.51
C LEU A 33 8.28 2.35 14.82
N LYS A 34 9.22 3.15 15.33
CA LYS A 34 10.53 2.65 15.76
C LYS A 34 10.42 1.68 16.94
N LYS A 35 9.54 1.94 17.91
CA LYS A 35 9.28 1.02 19.02
C LYS A 35 8.71 -0.31 18.52
N ILE A 36 7.74 -0.25 17.60
CA ILE A 36 7.16 -1.45 16.99
C ILE A 36 8.22 -2.24 16.23
N GLU A 37 9.03 -1.57 15.39
CA GLU A 37 10.10 -2.23 14.63
C GLU A 37 11.13 -2.90 15.54
N ASN A 38 11.51 -2.25 16.64
CA ASN A 38 12.42 -2.84 17.62
C ASN A 38 11.82 -4.07 18.29
N LYS A 39 10.52 -4.02 18.66
CA LYS A 39 9.83 -5.18 19.21
C LYS A 39 9.72 -6.34 18.22
N MET A 40 9.47 -6.04 16.95
CA MET A 40 9.51 -7.05 15.89
C MET A 40 10.90 -7.69 15.77
N LYS A 41 11.98 -6.92 15.91
CA LYS A 41 13.37 -7.45 15.94
C LYS A 41 13.64 -8.34 17.15
N GLU A 42 13.05 -8.05 18.31
CA GLU A 42 13.12 -8.92 19.49
C GLU A 42 12.43 -10.26 19.21
N ILE A 43 11.18 -10.23 18.76
CA ILE A 43 10.40 -11.42 18.41
C ILE A 43 11.12 -12.26 17.35
N MET A 44 11.71 -11.61 16.35
CA MET A 44 12.50 -12.31 15.32
C MET A 44 13.67 -13.11 15.95
N LYS A 45 14.35 -12.53 16.96
CA LYS A 45 15.47 -13.19 17.65
C LYS A 45 15.02 -14.37 18.52
N GLU A 46 13.78 -14.40 18.97
CA GLU A 46 13.21 -15.51 19.75
C GLU A 46 13.08 -16.79 18.92
N ASN A 47 13.19 -16.71 17.60
CA ASN A 47 13.11 -17.83 16.67
C ASN A 47 11.85 -18.70 16.87
N LEU A 48 10.71 -18.04 17.03
CA LEU A 48 9.44 -18.72 17.25
C LEU A 48 8.99 -19.46 15.99
N PRO A 49 8.47 -20.69 16.10
CA PRO A 49 7.84 -21.36 14.99
C PRO A 49 6.53 -20.65 14.60
N ILE A 50 6.26 -20.65 13.30
CA ILE A 50 5.00 -20.13 12.72
C ILE A 50 4.21 -21.35 12.24
N ILE A 51 3.22 -21.75 13.02
CA ILE A 51 2.50 -23.01 12.86
C ILE A 51 1.16 -22.74 12.17
N ARG A 52 0.92 -23.44 11.06
CA ARG A 52 -0.38 -23.49 10.38
C ARG A 52 -1.33 -24.41 11.14
N GLU A 53 -2.47 -23.89 11.52
CA GLU A 53 -3.52 -24.62 12.22
C GLU A 53 -4.80 -24.61 11.38
N GLU A 54 -5.48 -25.77 11.34
CA GLU A 54 -6.81 -25.89 10.71
C GLU A 54 -7.87 -25.91 11.81
N HIS A 55 -8.85 -25.06 11.68
CA HIS A 55 -9.92 -24.90 12.66
C HIS A 55 -11.30 -24.93 12.01
N SER A 56 -12.26 -25.46 12.74
CA SER A 56 -13.67 -25.31 12.37
C SER A 56 -14.12 -23.84 12.52
N ASN A 57 -15.16 -23.47 11.79
CA ASN A 57 -15.73 -22.13 11.88
C ASN A 57 -16.15 -21.77 13.33
N ILE A 58 -16.71 -22.74 14.06
CA ILE A 58 -17.09 -22.56 15.48
C ILE A 58 -15.86 -22.23 16.34
N SER A 59 -14.76 -22.97 16.16
CA SER A 59 -13.52 -22.74 16.89
C SER A 59 -12.93 -21.34 16.60
N LEU A 60 -12.89 -20.95 15.33
CA LEU A 60 -12.40 -19.62 14.92
C LEU A 60 -13.26 -18.48 15.50
N ARG A 61 -14.60 -18.64 15.47
CA ARG A 61 -15.50 -17.66 16.06
C ARG A 61 -15.31 -17.51 17.58
N LYS A 62 -15.01 -18.61 18.27
CA LYS A 62 -14.66 -18.54 19.70
C LYS A 62 -13.32 -17.84 19.93
N MET A 63 -12.33 -18.11 19.07
CA MET A 63 -10.98 -17.56 19.16
C MET A 63 -10.95 -16.05 18.87
N PHE A 64 -11.71 -15.60 17.87
CA PHE A 64 -11.72 -14.19 17.40
C PHE A 64 -12.98 -13.42 17.80
N GLY A 65 -13.82 -13.97 18.70
CA GLY A 65 -15.13 -13.39 19.03
C GLY A 65 -15.11 -11.96 19.54
N GLU A 66 -14.03 -11.53 20.20
CA GLU A 66 -13.85 -10.15 20.68
C GLU A 66 -13.38 -9.18 19.57
N ASN A 67 -13.04 -9.69 18.39
CA ASN A 67 -12.58 -8.89 17.25
C ASN A 67 -13.64 -8.87 16.15
N LYS A 68 -14.52 -7.88 16.16
CA LYS A 68 -15.60 -7.74 15.19
C LYS A 68 -15.11 -7.76 13.73
N PHE A 69 -13.92 -7.24 13.46
CA PHE A 69 -13.36 -7.21 12.10
C PHE A 69 -13.03 -8.61 11.59
N LYS A 70 -12.49 -9.47 12.46
CA LYS A 70 -12.22 -10.88 12.11
C LYS A 70 -13.52 -11.65 11.91
N ILE A 71 -14.53 -11.42 12.76
CA ILE A 71 -15.86 -12.02 12.58
C ILE A 71 -16.47 -11.61 11.24
N GLU A 72 -16.41 -10.34 10.89
CA GLU A 72 -16.94 -9.84 9.61
C GLU A 72 -16.17 -10.41 8.40
N ILE A 73 -14.85 -10.58 8.48
CA ILE A 73 -14.06 -11.26 7.44
C ILE A 73 -14.49 -12.73 7.31
N MET A 74 -14.77 -13.39 8.42
CA MET A 74 -15.24 -14.77 8.40
C MET A 74 -16.63 -14.89 7.77
N ASP A 75 -17.53 -13.97 8.07
CA ASP A 75 -18.88 -13.96 7.49
C ASP A 75 -18.85 -13.83 5.98
N ASP A 76 -17.94 -12.97 5.45
CA ASP A 76 -17.87 -12.73 4.01
C ASP A 76 -17.10 -13.80 3.23
N LYS A 77 -15.98 -14.29 3.80
CA LYS A 77 -15.01 -15.09 3.04
C LYS A 77 -15.06 -16.58 3.36
N ILE A 78 -15.47 -16.92 4.56
CA ILE A 78 -15.53 -18.33 5.00
C ILE A 78 -16.95 -18.86 4.81
N GLY A 79 -17.98 -17.99 4.94
CA GLY A 79 -19.38 -18.35 4.74
C GLY A 79 -19.75 -19.62 5.51
N GLN A 80 -20.32 -20.62 4.80
CA GLN A 80 -20.70 -21.93 5.32
C GLN A 80 -19.58 -22.97 5.20
N GLU A 81 -18.36 -22.60 4.78
CA GLU A 81 -17.25 -23.54 4.73
C GLU A 81 -17.00 -24.16 6.11
N VAL A 82 -16.66 -25.43 6.13
CA VAL A 82 -16.53 -26.25 7.33
C VAL A 82 -15.38 -25.78 8.24
N GLY A 83 -14.43 -25.04 7.70
CA GLY A 83 -13.31 -24.48 8.45
C GLY A 83 -12.39 -23.60 7.64
N SER A 84 -11.39 -23.04 8.29
CA SER A 84 -10.35 -22.21 7.68
C SER A 84 -9.04 -22.37 8.46
N THR A 85 -8.00 -21.66 8.01
CA THR A 85 -6.68 -21.73 8.60
C THR A 85 -6.35 -20.49 9.42
N ALA A 86 -5.65 -20.70 10.51
CA ALA A 86 -4.99 -19.70 11.32
C ALA A 86 -3.50 -20.02 11.42
N TYR A 87 -2.70 -19.01 11.70
CA TYR A 87 -1.28 -19.17 11.97
C TYR A 87 -0.96 -18.70 13.36
N ARG A 88 -0.24 -19.57 14.09
CA ARG A 88 0.21 -19.31 15.45
C ARG A 88 1.68 -18.97 15.48
N GLN A 89 2.02 -17.93 16.23
CA GLN A 89 3.39 -17.52 16.53
C GLN A 89 3.49 -17.23 18.03
N GLY A 90 3.99 -18.19 18.80
CA GLY A 90 3.91 -18.12 20.24
C GLY A 90 2.44 -18.05 20.72
N GLU A 91 2.10 -17.03 21.48
CA GLU A 91 0.72 -16.81 21.95
C GLU A 91 -0.16 -16.06 20.92
N PHE A 92 0.45 -15.44 19.93
CA PHE A 92 -0.29 -14.72 18.89
C PHE A 92 -0.85 -15.67 17.85
N VAL A 93 -2.13 -15.51 17.51
CA VAL A 93 -2.81 -16.25 16.46
C VAL A 93 -3.55 -15.29 15.55
N ASP A 94 -3.48 -15.53 14.25
CA ASP A 94 -4.25 -14.74 13.28
C ASP A 94 -4.80 -15.59 12.14
N LEU A 95 -5.94 -15.13 11.57
CA LEU A 95 -6.55 -15.72 10.38
C LEU A 95 -5.66 -15.46 9.17
N CYS A 96 -5.19 -16.51 8.52
CA CYS A 96 -4.45 -16.40 7.28
C CYS A 96 -4.54 -17.68 6.45
N ARG A 97 -4.55 -17.53 5.13
CA ARG A 97 -4.49 -18.66 4.19
C ARG A 97 -3.05 -19.16 3.98
N GLY A 98 -2.08 -18.32 4.27
CA GLY A 98 -0.67 -18.59 4.02
C GLY A 98 -0.28 -18.51 2.54
N PRO A 99 0.90 -19.04 2.17
CA PRO A 99 1.89 -19.62 3.07
C PRO A 99 2.64 -18.58 3.92
N HIS A 100 3.27 -19.05 5.00
CA HIS A 100 4.18 -18.26 5.84
C HIS A 100 5.55 -18.95 5.90
N VAL A 101 6.56 -18.20 6.36
CA VAL A 101 7.86 -18.78 6.73
C VAL A 101 7.70 -19.69 7.96
N GLU A 102 8.62 -20.62 8.16
CA GLU A 102 8.54 -21.58 9.25
C GLU A 102 8.92 -21.00 10.62
N PHE A 103 9.84 -20.00 10.62
CA PHE A 103 10.35 -19.39 11.85
C PHE A 103 10.48 -17.89 11.73
N THR A 104 10.24 -17.17 12.81
CA THR A 104 10.39 -15.70 12.85
C THR A 104 11.80 -15.23 12.52
N SER A 105 12.83 -16.03 12.81
CA SER A 105 14.24 -15.72 12.50
C SER A 105 14.56 -15.62 11.02
N GLN A 106 13.68 -16.13 10.13
CA GLN A 106 13.84 -16.01 8.68
C GLN A 106 13.53 -14.58 8.19
N LEU A 107 12.78 -13.78 8.97
CA LEU A 107 12.38 -12.41 8.64
C LEU A 107 13.43 -11.39 9.10
N ARG A 108 14.70 -11.55 8.71
CA ARG A 108 15.82 -10.74 9.23
C ARG A 108 15.91 -9.35 8.65
N TRP A 109 15.49 -9.18 7.40
CA TRP A 109 15.76 -7.97 6.64
C TRP A 109 14.45 -7.25 6.33
N PHE A 110 13.86 -6.68 7.36
CA PHE A 110 12.63 -5.90 7.26
C PHE A 110 12.80 -4.48 7.81
N LYS A 111 11.89 -3.61 7.43
CA LYS A 111 11.78 -2.24 7.92
C LYS A 111 10.35 -1.79 7.87
N LEU A 112 9.89 -1.08 8.89
CA LEU A 112 8.65 -0.32 8.83
C LEU A 112 8.93 1.02 8.12
N THR A 113 8.04 1.43 7.24
CA THR A 113 8.27 2.58 6.36
C THR A 113 7.44 3.79 6.72
N SER A 114 6.18 3.60 7.06
CA SER A 114 5.25 4.68 7.40
C SER A 114 4.01 4.15 8.08
N SER A 115 3.22 5.07 8.63
CA SER A 115 1.85 4.83 9.04
C SER A 115 0.90 5.82 8.35
N SER A 116 -0.34 5.42 8.17
CA SER A 116 -1.40 6.29 7.66
C SER A 116 -2.74 5.88 8.25
N GLN A 117 -3.73 6.77 8.13
CA GLN A 117 -5.12 6.40 8.38
C GLN A 117 -5.70 5.65 7.18
N ALA A 118 -6.54 4.69 7.48
CA ALA A 118 -7.37 3.99 6.51
C ALA A 118 -8.77 3.80 7.10
N TYR A 119 -9.76 3.55 6.26
CA TYR A 119 -11.10 3.19 6.71
C TYR A 119 -11.34 1.71 6.47
N TRP A 120 -12.08 1.09 7.39
CA TRP A 120 -12.48 -0.29 7.22
C TRP A 120 -13.25 -0.48 5.90
N ARG A 121 -12.78 -1.41 5.07
CA ARG A 121 -13.31 -1.68 3.71
C ARG A 121 -13.34 -0.48 2.78
N ALA A 122 -12.43 0.49 2.98
CA ALA A 122 -12.36 1.73 2.22
C ALA A 122 -13.64 2.60 2.30
N ASP A 123 -14.50 2.37 3.27
CA ASP A 123 -15.71 3.16 3.49
C ASP A 123 -15.46 4.21 4.59
N SER A 124 -15.45 5.48 4.20
CA SER A 124 -15.22 6.62 5.10
C SER A 124 -16.26 6.81 6.20
N LYS A 125 -17.41 6.11 6.12
CA LYS A 125 -18.44 6.10 7.16
C LYS A 125 -18.18 5.03 8.23
N ARG A 126 -17.19 4.17 8.01
CA ARG A 126 -16.83 3.08 8.90
C ARG A 126 -15.65 3.46 9.80
N GLU A 127 -15.19 2.50 10.58
CA GLU A 127 -14.13 2.70 11.56
C GLU A 127 -12.84 3.16 10.91
N SER A 128 -12.22 4.17 11.52
CA SER A 128 -10.86 4.57 11.18
C SER A 128 -9.86 3.57 11.74
N LEU A 129 -8.93 3.16 10.91
CA LEU A 129 -7.86 2.21 11.21
C LEU A 129 -6.50 2.88 11.09
N THR A 130 -5.54 2.38 11.83
CA THR A 130 -4.13 2.73 11.64
C THR A 130 -3.49 1.68 10.74
N ARG A 131 -3.04 2.08 9.56
CA ARG A 131 -2.34 1.27 8.59
C ARG A 131 -0.84 1.43 8.77
N ILE A 132 -0.14 0.34 9.00
CA ILE A 132 1.31 0.31 9.14
C ILE A 132 1.89 -0.36 7.90
N TYR A 133 2.79 0.34 7.22
CA TYR A 133 3.51 -0.17 6.05
C TYR A 133 4.88 -0.69 6.44
N GLY A 134 5.28 -1.75 5.78
CA GLY A 134 6.62 -2.30 5.93
C GLY A 134 7.10 -2.99 4.66
N MET A 135 8.38 -3.29 4.65
CA MET A 135 9.03 -4.07 3.60
C MET A 135 9.90 -5.15 4.21
N CYS A 136 10.01 -6.29 3.55
CA CYS A 136 10.85 -7.40 3.96
C CYS A 136 11.54 -8.01 2.74
N TYR A 137 12.81 -8.34 2.88
CA TYR A 137 13.64 -8.90 1.82
C TYR A 137 14.39 -10.14 2.32
N ALA A 138 14.69 -11.05 1.39
CA ALA A 138 15.46 -12.26 1.70
C ALA A 138 16.92 -11.94 2.10
N THR A 139 17.46 -10.81 1.62
CA THR A 139 18.85 -10.41 1.86
C THR A 139 18.97 -8.98 2.37
N LYS A 140 20.04 -8.70 3.11
CA LYS A 140 20.38 -7.34 3.56
C LYS A 140 20.63 -6.40 2.39
N GLU A 141 21.22 -6.91 1.32
CA GLU A 141 21.48 -6.14 0.11
C GLU A 141 20.17 -5.73 -0.59
N GLY A 142 19.21 -6.65 -0.70
CA GLY A 142 17.89 -6.33 -1.24
C GLY A 142 17.19 -5.21 -0.46
N LEU A 143 17.20 -5.27 0.87
CA LEU A 143 16.66 -4.20 1.71
C LEU A 143 17.38 -2.86 1.48
N ARG A 144 18.72 -2.85 1.48
CA ARG A 144 19.52 -1.65 1.24
C ARG A 144 19.28 -1.05 -0.16
N ASN A 145 19.20 -1.88 -1.17
CA ASN A 145 18.93 -1.43 -2.53
C ASN A 145 17.55 -0.76 -2.63
N ARG A 146 16.55 -1.33 -1.96
CA ARG A 146 15.22 -0.71 -1.91
C ARG A 146 15.23 0.62 -1.16
N GLU A 147 15.93 0.71 -0.02
CA GLU A 147 16.09 1.97 0.71
C GLU A 147 16.74 3.06 -0.17
N LYS A 148 17.80 2.71 -0.91
CA LYS A 148 18.42 3.62 -1.86
C LYS A 148 17.45 4.06 -2.97
N GLN A 149 16.68 3.13 -3.55
CA GLN A 149 15.67 3.46 -4.55
C GLN A 149 14.64 4.46 -4.03
N ILE A 150 14.14 4.26 -2.80
CA ILE A 150 13.18 5.16 -2.16
C ILE A 150 13.81 6.56 -1.96
N GLN A 151 15.05 6.61 -1.48
CA GLN A 151 15.76 7.88 -1.30
C GLN A 151 16.01 8.60 -2.63
N GLU A 152 16.40 7.89 -3.68
CA GLU A 152 16.58 8.46 -5.02
C GLU A 152 15.25 8.91 -5.62
N ALA A 153 14.18 8.13 -5.43
CA ALA A 153 12.85 8.53 -5.88
C ALA A 153 12.38 9.83 -5.21
N ALA A 154 12.65 9.98 -3.90
CA ALA A 154 12.31 11.21 -3.18
C ALA A 154 13.07 12.46 -3.70
N LYS A 155 14.32 12.29 -4.16
CA LYS A 155 15.09 13.36 -4.82
C LYS A 155 14.51 13.75 -6.18
N ARG A 156 13.85 12.80 -6.86
CA ARG A 156 13.26 12.96 -8.19
C ARG A 156 11.76 13.24 -8.15
N ASP A 157 11.25 13.67 -7.00
CA ASP A 157 9.84 14.03 -6.88
C ASP A 157 9.49 15.18 -7.82
N HIS A 158 8.57 14.93 -8.75
CA HIS A 158 8.20 15.90 -9.78
C HIS A 158 7.60 17.20 -9.21
N LYS A 159 6.94 17.11 -8.05
CA LYS A 159 6.37 18.31 -7.40
C LYS A 159 7.46 19.19 -6.83
N LYS A 160 8.52 18.57 -6.26
CA LYS A 160 9.68 19.28 -5.76
C LYS A 160 10.46 19.91 -6.92
N ILE A 161 10.83 19.11 -7.91
CA ILE A 161 11.59 19.56 -9.08
C ILE A 161 10.79 20.62 -9.85
N GLY A 162 9.50 20.41 -10.08
CA GLY A 162 8.64 21.36 -10.79
C GLY A 162 8.57 22.72 -10.13
N ARG A 163 8.58 22.76 -8.79
CA ARG A 163 8.63 24.01 -8.02
C ARG A 163 10.00 24.67 -8.08
N GLU A 164 11.08 23.91 -7.85
CA GLU A 164 12.45 24.42 -7.83
C GLU A 164 12.90 24.93 -9.20
N MET A 165 12.43 24.34 -10.28
CA MET A 165 12.73 24.75 -11.66
C MET A 165 11.68 25.69 -12.25
N GLU A 166 10.69 26.07 -11.49
CA GLU A 166 9.58 26.95 -11.97
C GLU A 166 8.93 26.42 -13.24
N LEU A 167 8.60 25.11 -13.27
CA LEU A 167 8.02 24.48 -14.45
C LEU A 167 6.52 24.70 -14.55
N TYR A 168 5.82 24.66 -13.40
CA TYR A 168 4.36 24.83 -13.34
C TYR A 168 3.93 25.33 -11.96
N MET A 169 2.73 25.85 -11.92
CA MET A 169 2.04 26.21 -10.67
C MET A 169 0.65 25.59 -10.65
N ILE A 170 0.10 25.45 -9.46
CA ILE A 170 -1.30 25.10 -9.23
C ILE A 170 -1.99 26.32 -8.63
N ASP A 171 -3.05 26.77 -9.25
CA ASP A 171 -3.88 27.88 -8.78
C ASP A 171 -5.22 27.35 -8.27
N GLU A 172 -5.66 27.83 -7.10
CA GLU A 172 -6.91 27.37 -6.48
C GLU A 172 -8.15 27.76 -7.30
N MET A 173 -8.11 28.88 -8.02
CA MET A 173 -9.21 29.33 -8.87
C MET A 173 -9.35 28.47 -10.13
N ILE A 174 -8.25 27.88 -10.61
CA ILE A 174 -8.26 26.97 -11.77
C ILE A 174 -8.67 25.57 -11.33
N GLY A 175 -8.14 25.12 -10.19
CA GLY A 175 -8.51 23.85 -9.59
C GLY A 175 -7.33 22.91 -9.32
N LYS A 176 -7.52 22.02 -8.35
CA LYS A 176 -6.50 21.03 -7.98
C LYS A 176 -6.30 20.01 -9.12
N GLY A 177 -5.03 19.75 -9.44
CA GLY A 177 -4.67 18.81 -10.52
C GLY A 177 -4.63 19.39 -11.92
N LEU A 178 -4.92 20.70 -12.05
CA LEU A 178 -4.84 21.43 -13.32
C LEU A 178 -3.61 22.37 -13.28
N PRO A 179 -2.43 21.92 -13.76
CA PRO A 179 -1.23 22.73 -13.73
C PRO A 179 -1.27 23.85 -14.77
N VAL A 180 -0.84 25.04 -14.38
CA VAL A 180 -0.50 26.14 -15.28
C VAL A 180 0.99 26.04 -15.59
N TRP A 181 1.32 25.85 -16.86
CA TRP A 181 2.71 25.79 -17.29
C TRP A 181 3.34 27.17 -17.27
N LEU A 182 4.48 27.30 -16.61
CA LEU A 182 5.30 28.49 -16.58
C LEU A 182 6.29 28.48 -17.78
N PRO A 183 6.99 29.56 -18.09
CA PRO A 183 7.85 29.63 -19.28
C PRO A 183 8.85 28.48 -19.39
N ASN A 184 9.52 28.10 -18.32
CA ASN A 184 10.46 26.96 -18.30
C ASN A 184 9.75 25.61 -18.58
N GLY A 185 8.56 25.45 -18.03
CA GLY A 185 7.75 24.25 -18.22
C GLY A 185 7.20 24.15 -19.64
N GLU A 186 6.78 25.28 -20.22
CA GLU A 186 6.31 25.31 -21.62
C GLU A 186 7.43 24.96 -22.62
N ILE A 187 8.65 25.46 -22.40
CA ILE A 187 9.80 25.08 -23.21
C ILE A 187 10.03 23.56 -23.13
N LEU A 188 10.01 22.99 -21.92
CA LEU A 188 10.19 21.54 -21.73
C LEU A 188 9.10 20.73 -22.43
N LYS A 189 7.83 21.13 -22.24
CA LYS A 189 6.66 20.47 -22.84
C LYS A 189 6.72 20.53 -24.37
N SER A 190 6.94 21.71 -24.94
CA SER A 190 7.03 21.90 -26.40
C SER A 190 8.18 21.11 -27.02
N SER A 191 9.36 21.08 -26.37
CA SER A 191 10.49 20.29 -26.84
C SER A 191 10.20 18.78 -26.90
N ILE A 192 9.48 18.25 -25.90
CA ILE A 192 9.07 16.85 -25.87
C ILE A 192 8.02 16.59 -26.97
N GLU A 193 7.06 17.49 -27.15
CA GLU A 193 6.03 17.40 -28.20
C GLU A 193 6.65 17.41 -29.60
N GLU A 194 7.56 18.34 -29.89
CA GLU A 194 8.29 18.43 -31.15
C GLU A 194 9.09 17.14 -31.42
N PHE A 195 9.79 16.61 -30.39
CA PHE A 195 10.54 15.36 -30.52
C PHE A 195 9.60 14.19 -30.87
N ALA A 196 8.47 14.08 -30.16
CA ALA A 196 7.49 13.03 -30.42
C ALA A 196 6.92 13.12 -31.85
N LEU A 197 6.46 14.31 -32.26
CA LEU A 197 5.91 14.53 -33.61
C LEU A 197 6.91 14.21 -34.70
N LYS A 198 8.17 14.64 -34.54
CA LYS A 198 9.22 14.35 -35.51
C LYS A 198 9.49 12.85 -35.60
N THR A 199 9.54 12.17 -34.47
CA THR A 199 9.75 10.71 -34.41
C THR A 199 8.60 9.97 -35.12
N GLU A 200 7.36 10.36 -34.84
CA GLU A 200 6.16 9.78 -35.47
C GLU A 200 6.17 9.97 -36.98
N GLU A 201 6.55 11.15 -37.47
CA GLU A 201 6.68 11.44 -38.90
C GLU A 201 7.75 10.57 -39.56
N GLU A 202 8.92 10.39 -38.91
CA GLU A 202 10.00 9.49 -39.40
C GLU A 202 9.51 8.03 -39.52
N TYR A 203 8.57 7.59 -38.68
CA TYR A 203 7.94 6.27 -38.76
C TYR A 203 6.73 6.21 -39.70
N GLY A 204 6.41 7.29 -40.43
CA GLY A 204 5.32 7.36 -41.40
C GLY A 204 3.93 7.60 -40.86
N TYR A 205 3.80 8.01 -39.58
CA TYR A 205 2.52 8.39 -39.03
C TYR A 205 2.06 9.75 -39.56
N GLN A 206 0.75 9.89 -39.75
CA GLN A 206 0.13 11.13 -40.23
C GLN A 206 -0.64 11.78 -39.08
N ARG A 207 -0.40 13.06 -38.86
CA ARG A 207 -1.08 13.83 -37.83
C ARG A 207 -2.52 14.11 -38.22
N VAL A 208 -3.45 13.87 -37.32
CA VAL A 208 -4.85 14.21 -37.44
C VAL A 208 -5.29 15.03 -36.21
N THR A 209 -6.31 15.85 -36.37
CA THR A 209 -6.93 16.58 -35.25
C THR A 209 -8.36 16.10 -35.09
N THR A 210 -8.69 15.63 -33.91
CA THR A 210 -10.04 15.18 -33.58
C THR A 210 -10.72 16.21 -32.68
N PRO A 211 -12.06 16.31 -32.74
CA PRO A 211 -12.79 17.19 -31.80
C PRO A 211 -12.68 16.68 -30.37
N VAL A 212 -12.62 17.62 -29.41
CA VAL A 212 -12.57 17.32 -27.99
C VAL A 212 -13.91 16.80 -27.46
N LEU A 213 -15.02 17.18 -28.08
CA LEU A 213 -16.37 16.77 -27.72
C LEU A 213 -16.84 15.61 -28.61
N GLY A 214 -17.44 14.62 -28.00
CA GLY A 214 -18.03 13.47 -28.67
C GLY A 214 -19.41 13.12 -28.11
N LYS A 215 -20.18 12.30 -28.84
CA LYS A 215 -21.44 11.76 -28.32
C LYS A 215 -21.16 10.77 -27.18
N LYS A 216 -22.08 10.69 -26.20
CA LYS A 216 -21.99 9.78 -25.06
C LYS A 216 -21.68 8.34 -25.46
N GLN A 217 -22.31 7.86 -26.55
CA GLN A 217 -22.10 6.51 -27.11
C GLN A 217 -20.63 6.19 -27.44
N LEU A 218 -19.83 7.19 -27.84
CA LEU A 218 -18.40 6.99 -28.09
C LEU A 218 -17.64 6.65 -26.80
N PHE A 219 -17.95 7.33 -25.72
CA PHE A 219 -17.35 7.12 -24.41
C PHE A 219 -17.82 5.80 -23.76
N GLU A 220 -19.08 5.44 -23.95
CA GLU A 220 -19.61 4.13 -23.55
C GLU A 220 -18.91 2.98 -24.27
N ALA A 221 -18.72 3.10 -25.60
CA ALA A 221 -18.07 2.08 -26.42
C ALA A 221 -16.56 1.91 -26.06
N SER A 222 -15.90 2.97 -25.63
CA SER A 222 -14.48 2.95 -25.22
C SER A 222 -14.29 2.62 -23.72
N GLY A 223 -15.36 2.43 -22.95
CA GLY A 223 -15.28 2.11 -21.52
C GLY A 223 -14.87 3.28 -20.63
N HIS A 224 -15.04 4.51 -21.08
CA HIS A 224 -14.77 5.71 -20.29
C HIS A 224 -15.99 6.25 -19.54
N LEU A 225 -17.17 5.67 -19.77
CA LEU A 225 -18.44 5.89 -19.06
C LEU A 225 -19.12 4.56 -18.76
#